data_7c355f586e0c173aec07c18981611449
#
_entry.id   7c355f586e0c173aec07c18981611449
#
_cell.length_a   1.000
_cell.length_b   1.000
_cell.length_c   1.000
_cell.angle_alpha   90.00
_cell.angle_beta   90.00
_cell.angle_gamma   90.00
#
_symmetry.space_group_name_H-M   'P 1'
#
loop_
_entity.id
_entity.type
_entity.pdbx_description
1 polymer ?
#
loop_
_entity_poly.entity_id
_entity_poly.type
_entity_poly.pdbx_seq_one_letter_code
_entity_poly.pdbx_strand_id
1 'polypeptide(L)'
;MEKIITLKDPTSPAAEAYRALRVNLMYATLDQPVKTLVIAAPATEDNAPVPPDVAVNLAVVAAQAGQRVILVDADLRHPLLHVLFGVPNADGLTQAILELEEKAALPLVETTVPGLRLLTTGKVPPNPSDILSSHKMAELLERLKAQADLVILQAPPVLVAVDAAALAAQADGMVLSVRSGKTRRDRIESAKKILERYQVHLLGAVLTD
;
A
#
# COMPACT_ATOMS: atom_id res chain seq x y z
N MET A 1 -8.02 -3.90 15.26
CA MET A 1 -9.03 -4.31 14.25
C MET A 1 -10.34 -3.55 14.33
N GLU A 2 -10.72 -2.96 15.44
CA GLU A 2 -11.93 -2.11 15.56
C GLU A 2 -12.00 -0.92 14.59
N LYS A 3 -10.87 -0.52 14.01
CA LYS A 3 -10.78 0.59 13.05
C LYS A 3 -10.95 0.19 11.57
N ILE A 4 -10.96 -1.11 11.24
CA ILE A 4 -11.08 -1.59 9.86
C ILE A 4 -12.58 -1.76 9.57
N ILE A 5 -13.15 -0.83 8.80
CA ILE A 5 -14.60 -0.75 8.59
C ILE A 5 -15.17 -1.99 7.89
N THR A 6 -14.43 -2.57 6.96
CA THR A 6 -14.81 -3.79 6.23
C THR A 6 -14.89 -5.04 7.12
N LEU A 7 -14.25 -5.02 8.31
CA LEU A 7 -14.37 -6.07 9.32
C LEU A 7 -15.36 -5.71 10.41
N LYS A 8 -15.39 -4.42 10.84
CA LYS A 8 -16.23 -3.94 11.93
C LYS A 8 -17.71 -3.89 11.55
N ASP A 9 -18.01 -3.38 10.37
CA ASP A 9 -19.37 -3.29 9.81
C ASP A 9 -19.34 -3.64 8.32
N PRO A 10 -19.33 -4.96 8.01
CA PRO A 10 -19.24 -5.44 6.64
C PRO A 10 -20.41 -5.05 5.73
N THR A 11 -21.53 -4.66 6.31
CA THR A 11 -22.75 -4.25 5.58
C THR A 11 -22.89 -2.75 5.41
N SER A 12 -21.96 -1.97 5.95
CA SER A 12 -21.98 -0.50 5.84
C SER A 12 -21.81 -0.02 4.39
N PRO A 13 -22.36 1.16 4.06
CA PRO A 13 -22.09 1.81 2.77
C PRO A 13 -20.61 2.00 2.47
N ALA A 14 -19.80 2.25 3.50
CA ALA A 14 -18.35 2.37 3.37
C ALA A 14 -17.70 1.04 2.99
N ALA A 15 -18.10 -0.08 3.60
CA ALA A 15 -17.60 -1.40 3.21
C ALA A 15 -17.99 -1.76 1.77
N GLU A 16 -19.21 -1.40 1.35
CA GLU A 16 -19.65 -1.59 -0.02
C GLU A 16 -18.87 -0.74 -1.03
N ALA A 17 -18.51 0.50 -0.66
CA ALA A 17 -17.67 1.35 -1.48
C ALA A 17 -16.28 0.72 -1.74
N TYR A 18 -15.68 0.03 -0.75
CA TYR A 18 -14.41 -0.70 -0.97
C TYR A 18 -14.58 -1.93 -1.86
N ARG A 19 -15.72 -2.65 -1.80
CA ARG A 19 -16.01 -3.72 -2.76
C ARG A 19 -16.15 -3.18 -4.17
N ALA A 20 -16.86 -2.06 -4.34
CA ALA A 20 -16.99 -1.38 -5.63
C ALA A 20 -15.60 -0.90 -6.14
N LEU A 21 -14.75 -0.34 -5.27
CA LEU A 21 -13.39 0.04 -5.62
C LEU A 21 -12.59 -1.16 -6.16
N ARG A 22 -12.64 -2.31 -5.48
CA ARG A 22 -11.97 -3.54 -5.93
C ARG A 22 -12.43 -3.95 -7.33
N VAL A 23 -13.75 -3.93 -7.56
CA VAL A 23 -14.34 -4.29 -8.87
C VAL A 23 -13.90 -3.28 -9.94
N ASN A 24 -13.96 -2.00 -9.64
CA ASN A 24 -13.55 -0.94 -10.57
C ASN A 24 -12.06 -1.07 -10.96
N LEU A 25 -11.19 -1.34 -9.99
CA LEU A 25 -9.77 -1.57 -10.27
C LEU A 25 -9.55 -2.79 -11.16
N MET A 26 -10.24 -3.90 -10.88
CA MET A 26 -10.17 -5.10 -11.71
C MET A 26 -10.55 -4.82 -13.17
N TYR A 27 -11.65 -4.08 -13.40
CA TYR A 27 -12.09 -3.75 -14.76
C TYR A 27 -11.21 -2.70 -15.44
N ALA A 28 -10.72 -1.71 -14.69
CA ALA A 28 -9.83 -0.68 -15.22
C ALA A 28 -8.46 -1.23 -15.67
N THR A 29 -8.09 -2.43 -15.21
CA THR A 29 -6.79 -3.04 -15.47
C THR A 29 -6.86 -4.37 -16.21
N LEU A 30 -7.97 -4.65 -16.93
CA LEU A 30 -8.17 -5.90 -17.66
C LEU A 30 -7.09 -6.15 -18.72
N ASP A 31 -6.73 -5.10 -19.47
CA ASP A 31 -5.72 -5.20 -20.55
C ASP A 31 -4.28 -5.28 -20.01
N GLN A 32 -4.05 -4.75 -18.82
CA GLN A 32 -2.76 -4.78 -18.12
C GLN A 32 -2.99 -5.11 -16.64
N PRO A 33 -3.06 -6.40 -16.28
CA PRO A 33 -3.36 -6.82 -14.92
C PRO A 33 -2.35 -6.27 -13.90
N VAL A 34 -2.86 -5.56 -12.89
CA VAL A 34 -2.08 -4.99 -11.80
C VAL A 34 -1.96 -6.03 -10.68
N LYS A 35 -0.74 -6.50 -10.44
CA LYS A 35 -0.40 -7.38 -9.31
C LYS A 35 0.22 -6.63 -8.14
N THR A 36 0.85 -5.48 -8.40
CA THR A 36 1.41 -4.61 -7.37
C THR A 36 0.77 -3.24 -7.45
N LEU A 37 0.12 -2.83 -6.38
CA LEU A 37 -0.63 -1.58 -6.27
C LEU A 37 -0.09 -0.73 -5.13
N VAL A 38 0.45 0.44 -5.44
CA VAL A 38 0.84 1.42 -4.42
C VAL A 38 -0.34 2.31 -4.07
N ILE A 39 -0.56 2.52 -2.78
CA ILE A 39 -1.57 3.45 -2.27
C ILE A 39 -0.86 4.49 -1.39
N ALA A 40 -1.03 5.76 -1.73
CA ALA A 40 -0.53 6.88 -0.94
C ALA A 40 -1.47 8.07 -1.00
N ALA A 41 -1.39 8.95 0.01
CA ALA A 41 -2.04 10.26 -0.06
C ALA A 41 -1.18 11.24 -0.89
N PRO A 42 -1.78 12.26 -1.50
CA PRO A 42 -1.02 13.35 -2.14
C PRO A 42 -0.14 14.11 -1.14
N ALA A 43 -0.72 14.44 0.00
CA ALA A 43 -0.09 15.21 1.08
C ALA A 43 -0.83 14.96 2.40
N THR A 44 -0.25 15.46 3.49
CA THR A 44 -0.93 15.61 4.77
C THR A 44 -0.90 17.06 5.21
N GLU A 45 -1.80 17.43 6.11
CA GLU A 45 -1.68 18.65 6.90
C GLU A 45 -0.68 18.39 8.02
N ASP A 46 0.21 19.34 8.27
CA ASP A 46 1.19 19.31 9.37
C ASP A 46 2.10 18.05 9.44
N ASN A 47 2.36 17.40 8.30
CA ASN A 47 3.12 16.15 8.23
C ASN A 47 2.60 15.02 9.14
N ALA A 48 1.32 15.06 9.50
CA ALA A 48 0.72 14.01 10.31
C ALA A 48 0.68 12.66 9.54
N PRO A 49 0.80 11.52 10.22
CA PRO A 49 0.61 10.21 9.60
C PRO A 49 -0.76 10.10 8.93
N VAL A 50 -0.79 9.58 7.70
CA VAL A 50 -2.06 9.32 6.99
C VAL A 50 -2.56 7.94 7.37
N PRO A 51 -3.82 7.82 7.84
CA PRO A 51 -4.42 6.51 8.07
C PRO A 51 -4.39 5.68 6.78
N PRO A 52 -3.99 4.39 6.85
CA PRO A 52 -3.89 3.50 5.69
C PRO A 52 -5.25 2.89 5.29
N ASP A 53 -6.34 3.63 5.49
CA ASP A 53 -7.72 3.11 5.40
C ASP A 53 -8.02 2.47 4.05
N VAL A 54 -7.58 3.12 2.96
CA VAL A 54 -7.81 2.63 1.60
C VAL A 54 -7.05 1.33 1.36
N ALA A 55 -5.76 1.28 1.72
CA ALA A 55 -4.93 0.10 1.52
C ALA A 55 -5.44 -1.10 2.33
N VAL A 56 -5.75 -0.86 3.61
CA VAL A 56 -6.20 -1.90 4.53
C VAL A 56 -7.56 -2.46 4.11
N ASN A 57 -8.55 -1.59 3.88
CA ASN A 57 -9.90 -2.06 3.55
C ASN A 57 -9.96 -2.69 2.15
N LEU A 58 -9.19 -2.19 1.18
CA LEU A 58 -9.07 -2.83 -0.13
C LEU A 58 -8.43 -4.22 -0.01
N ALA A 59 -7.37 -4.37 0.80
CA ALA A 59 -6.73 -5.67 1.05
C ALA A 59 -7.70 -6.68 1.67
N VAL A 60 -8.50 -6.24 2.64
CA VAL A 60 -9.50 -7.08 3.31
C VAL A 60 -10.57 -7.54 2.31
N VAL A 61 -11.18 -6.64 1.53
CA VAL A 61 -12.23 -7.04 0.57
C VAL A 61 -11.68 -7.88 -0.59
N ALA A 62 -10.43 -7.71 -0.97
CA ALA A 62 -9.77 -8.54 -1.96
C ALA A 62 -9.57 -9.98 -1.44
N ALA A 63 -9.09 -10.12 -0.21
CA ALA A 63 -8.94 -11.42 0.44
C ALA A 63 -10.28 -12.12 0.68
N GLN A 64 -11.31 -11.38 1.13
CA GLN A 64 -12.69 -11.90 1.27
C GLN A 64 -13.28 -12.37 -0.06
N ALA A 65 -12.84 -11.84 -1.18
CA ALA A 65 -13.21 -12.28 -2.52
C ALA A 65 -12.40 -13.50 -3.02
N GLY A 66 -11.57 -14.11 -2.16
CA GLY A 66 -10.80 -15.32 -2.47
C GLY A 66 -9.41 -15.10 -3.07
N GLN A 67 -8.94 -13.84 -3.18
CA GLN A 67 -7.59 -13.56 -3.64
C GLN A 67 -6.57 -13.82 -2.51
N ARG A 68 -5.38 -14.28 -2.88
CA ARG A 68 -4.21 -14.28 -1.99
C ARG A 68 -3.63 -12.88 -2.01
N VAL A 69 -3.69 -12.18 -0.89
CA VAL A 69 -3.27 -10.78 -0.78
C VAL A 69 -2.08 -10.65 0.17
N ILE A 70 -1.08 -9.87 -0.23
CA ILE A 70 -0.03 -9.40 0.67
C ILE A 70 -0.20 -7.88 0.81
N LEU A 71 -0.40 -7.42 2.04
CA LEU A 71 -0.40 -6.00 2.38
C LEU A 71 0.97 -5.63 2.96
N VAL A 72 1.62 -4.64 2.37
CA VAL A 72 2.98 -4.22 2.72
C VAL A 72 2.95 -2.84 3.37
N ASP A 73 3.55 -2.70 4.54
CA ASP A 73 3.79 -1.41 5.17
C ASP A 73 5.08 -0.79 4.63
N ALA A 74 4.95 0.00 3.57
CA ALA A 74 6.04 0.71 2.94
C ALA A 74 6.19 2.18 3.41
N ASP A 75 5.38 2.62 4.38
CA ASP A 75 5.65 3.86 5.10
C ASP A 75 6.68 3.61 6.21
N LEU A 76 7.95 3.51 5.80
CA LEU A 76 9.08 3.27 6.71
C LEU A 76 9.29 4.41 7.72
N ARG A 77 8.63 5.54 7.55
CA ARG A 77 8.74 6.72 8.43
C ARG A 77 7.71 6.69 9.54
N HIS A 78 6.50 6.25 9.23
CA HIS A 78 5.37 6.19 10.17
C HIS A 78 4.63 4.85 10.04
N PRO A 79 5.25 3.74 10.42
CA PRO A 79 4.64 2.40 10.29
C PRO A 79 3.39 2.29 11.15
N LEU A 80 2.28 1.85 10.56
CA LEU A 80 0.99 1.76 11.24
C LEU A 80 0.30 0.40 11.11
N LEU A 81 0.64 -0.39 10.08
CA LEU A 81 -0.10 -1.62 9.81
C LEU A 81 0.05 -2.65 10.93
N HIS A 82 1.25 -2.76 11.53
CA HIS A 82 1.47 -3.67 12.65
C HIS A 82 0.59 -3.35 13.86
N VAL A 83 0.34 -2.05 14.14
CA VAL A 83 -0.56 -1.61 15.21
C VAL A 83 -2.00 -1.95 14.88
N LEU A 84 -2.45 -1.71 13.63
CA LEU A 84 -3.82 -1.98 13.20
C LEU A 84 -4.18 -3.46 13.25
N PHE A 85 -3.23 -4.32 12.89
CA PHE A 85 -3.44 -5.79 12.90
C PHE A 85 -3.04 -6.44 14.21
N GLY A 86 -2.42 -5.71 15.14
CA GLY A 86 -1.99 -6.24 16.45
C GLY A 86 -0.89 -7.29 16.33
N VAL A 87 0.04 -7.12 15.40
CA VAL A 87 1.15 -8.05 15.12
C VAL A 87 2.50 -7.43 15.49
N PRO A 88 3.54 -8.25 15.75
CA PRO A 88 4.89 -7.74 15.96
C PRO A 88 5.45 -7.01 14.73
N ASN A 89 6.35 -6.04 14.96
CA ASN A 89 7.10 -5.31 13.93
C ASN A 89 8.61 -5.54 14.07
N ALA A 90 9.03 -6.79 14.32
CA ALA A 90 10.44 -7.12 14.54
C ALA A 90 11.20 -7.27 13.22
N ASP A 91 10.73 -8.16 12.36
CA ASP A 91 11.24 -8.40 11.02
C ASP A 91 10.16 -8.05 10.00
N GLY A 92 10.58 -7.39 8.91
CA GLY A 92 9.63 -6.88 7.93
C GLY A 92 10.31 -6.48 6.63
N LEU A 93 9.73 -5.49 5.95
CA LEU A 93 10.18 -5.00 4.65
C LEU A 93 11.67 -4.62 4.63
N THR A 94 12.13 -3.90 5.65
CA THR A 94 13.54 -3.49 5.74
C THR A 94 14.48 -4.69 5.77
N GLN A 95 14.20 -5.69 6.61
CA GLN A 95 15.02 -6.90 6.70
C GLN A 95 14.90 -7.72 5.42
N ALA A 96 13.69 -7.86 4.87
CA ALA A 96 13.48 -8.57 3.60
C ALA A 96 14.29 -7.99 2.44
N ILE A 97 14.52 -6.66 2.41
CA ILE A 97 15.34 -6.01 1.39
C ILE A 97 16.83 -6.15 1.69
N LEU A 98 17.25 -5.87 2.93
CA LEU A 98 18.67 -5.87 3.30
C LEU A 98 19.28 -7.27 3.27
N GLU A 99 18.52 -8.27 3.72
CA GLU A 99 18.92 -9.68 3.85
C GLU A 99 18.34 -10.53 2.71
N LEU A 100 18.09 -9.91 1.54
CA LEU A 100 17.48 -10.58 0.41
C LEU A 100 18.40 -11.67 -0.14
N GLU A 101 18.16 -12.90 0.32
CA GLU A 101 18.76 -14.12 -0.22
C GLU A 101 17.70 -14.87 -1.04
N GLU A 102 18.12 -15.45 -2.16
CA GLU A 102 17.22 -16.06 -3.16
C GLU A 102 16.28 -17.12 -2.58
N LYS A 103 16.71 -17.82 -1.52
CA LYS A 103 15.97 -18.93 -0.89
C LYS A 103 15.40 -18.62 0.50
N ALA A 104 15.66 -17.45 1.07
CA ALA A 104 15.13 -17.12 2.39
C ALA A 104 13.61 -16.92 2.34
N ALA A 105 12.87 -17.44 3.32
CA ALA A 105 11.45 -17.17 3.45
C ALA A 105 11.22 -15.69 3.76
N LEU A 106 10.22 -15.07 3.13
CA LEU A 106 9.84 -13.70 3.44
C LEU A 106 9.17 -13.63 4.83
N PRO A 107 9.43 -12.59 5.63
CA PRO A 107 8.86 -12.44 6.98
C PRO A 107 7.39 -11.99 6.92
N LEU A 108 6.56 -12.78 6.25
CA LEU A 108 5.13 -12.55 6.10
C LEU A 108 4.41 -13.04 7.35
N VAL A 109 3.55 -12.21 7.89
CA VAL A 109 2.73 -12.52 9.07
C VAL A 109 1.30 -12.84 8.63
N GLU A 110 0.79 -13.99 9.05
CA GLU A 110 -0.62 -14.33 8.84
C GLU A 110 -1.51 -13.38 9.65
N THR A 111 -2.59 -12.93 9.04
CA THR A 111 -3.59 -12.11 9.73
C THR A 111 -4.81 -12.96 10.13
N THR A 112 -5.73 -12.38 10.87
CA THR A 112 -7.02 -13.02 11.17
C THR A 112 -7.97 -13.06 9.98
N VAL A 113 -7.63 -12.40 8.86
CA VAL A 113 -8.40 -12.43 7.62
C VAL A 113 -7.83 -13.52 6.72
N PRO A 114 -8.57 -14.60 6.43
CA PRO A 114 -8.10 -15.68 5.57
C PRO A 114 -7.67 -15.14 4.20
N GLY A 115 -6.49 -15.56 3.73
CA GLY A 115 -5.93 -15.12 2.45
C GLY A 115 -5.20 -13.78 2.48
N LEU A 116 -5.19 -13.06 3.63
CA LEU A 116 -4.45 -11.82 3.80
C LEU A 116 -3.22 -12.04 4.68
N ARG A 117 -2.04 -11.81 4.12
CA ARG A 117 -0.77 -11.77 4.83
C ARG A 117 -0.23 -10.35 4.89
N LEU A 118 0.51 -10.05 5.94
CA LEU A 118 1.10 -8.74 6.18
C LEU A 118 2.63 -8.81 6.12
N LEU A 119 3.24 -7.89 5.40
CA LEU A 119 4.66 -7.57 5.50
C LEU A 119 4.77 -6.25 6.24
N THR A 120 5.13 -6.30 7.52
CA THR A 120 5.33 -5.10 8.34
C THR A 120 6.59 -4.35 7.90
N THR A 121 6.80 -3.16 8.40
CA THR A 121 8.01 -2.36 8.10
C THR A 121 9.29 -3.03 8.61
N GLY A 122 9.22 -3.64 9.80
CA GLY A 122 10.40 -4.07 10.55
C GLY A 122 11.13 -2.87 11.17
N LYS A 123 12.44 -3.00 11.35
CA LYS A 123 13.27 -1.92 11.88
C LYS A 123 13.36 -0.76 10.90
N VAL A 124 13.10 0.45 11.38
CA VAL A 124 13.20 1.68 10.57
C VAL A 124 14.65 1.91 10.14
N PRO A 125 14.93 2.00 8.83
CA PRO A 125 16.28 2.23 8.35
C PRO A 125 16.63 3.73 8.43
N PRO A 126 17.93 4.09 8.47
CA PRO A 126 18.35 5.49 8.46
C PRO A 126 17.99 6.22 7.16
N ASN A 127 17.97 5.51 6.02
CA ASN A 127 17.71 6.05 4.69
C ASN A 127 16.58 5.31 4.00
N PRO A 128 15.29 5.59 4.34
CA PRO A 128 14.13 4.89 3.76
C PRO A 128 14.07 4.98 2.22
N SER A 129 14.35 6.17 1.67
CA SER A 129 14.28 6.41 0.22
C SER A 129 15.26 5.54 -0.57
N ASP A 130 16.49 5.37 -0.07
CA ASP A 130 17.52 4.56 -0.75
C ASP A 130 17.11 3.09 -0.80
N ILE A 131 16.50 2.60 0.29
CA ILE A 131 16.02 1.21 0.37
C ILE A 131 14.86 0.98 -0.58
N LEU A 132 13.85 1.85 -0.58
CA LEU A 132 12.66 1.70 -1.40
C LEU A 132 12.92 1.92 -2.91
N SER A 133 13.97 2.66 -3.27
CA SER A 133 14.39 2.85 -4.66
C SER A 133 15.45 1.84 -5.14
N SER A 134 15.88 0.92 -4.29
CA SER A 134 16.94 -0.03 -4.59
C SER A 134 16.52 -1.12 -5.57
N HIS A 135 17.50 -1.71 -6.28
CA HIS A 135 17.27 -2.90 -7.11
C HIS A 135 16.76 -4.10 -6.29
N LYS A 136 17.21 -4.23 -5.04
CA LYS A 136 16.70 -5.26 -4.12
C LYS A 136 15.20 -5.10 -3.82
N MET A 137 14.66 -3.86 -3.81
CA MET A 137 13.22 -3.65 -3.68
C MET A 137 12.47 -4.18 -4.91
N ALA A 138 12.99 -3.95 -6.11
CA ALA A 138 12.41 -4.50 -7.34
C ALA A 138 12.41 -6.04 -7.33
N GLU A 139 13.51 -6.66 -6.92
CA GLU A 139 13.60 -8.13 -6.75
C GLU A 139 12.60 -8.63 -5.71
N LEU A 140 12.45 -7.93 -4.59
CA LEU A 140 11.47 -8.28 -3.57
C LEU A 140 10.03 -8.19 -4.11
N LEU A 141 9.70 -7.17 -4.91
CA LEU A 141 8.39 -7.06 -5.55
C LEU A 141 8.08 -8.28 -6.42
N GLU A 142 9.04 -8.74 -7.22
CA GLU A 142 8.86 -9.96 -8.03
C GLU A 142 8.64 -11.21 -7.16
N ARG A 143 9.33 -11.33 -6.04
CA ARG A 143 9.12 -12.43 -5.08
C ARG A 143 7.75 -12.36 -4.40
N LEU A 144 7.24 -11.16 -4.09
CA LEU A 144 5.91 -10.96 -3.54
C LEU A 144 4.83 -11.32 -4.58
N LYS A 145 4.99 -10.88 -5.83
CA LYS A 145 4.11 -11.24 -6.97
C LYS A 145 3.99 -12.75 -7.20
N ALA A 146 5.05 -13.50 -6.94
CA ALA A 146 5.03 -14.96 -7.08
C ALA A 146 4.20 -15.65 -5.98
N GLN A 147 3.99 -14.99 -4.83
CA GLN A 147 3.31 -15.56 -3.67
C GLN A 147 1.88 -15.04 -3.45
N ALA A 148 1.42 -14.07 -4.24
CA ALA A 148 0.11 -13.44 -4.10
C ALA A 148 -0.53 -13.16 -5.47
N ASP A 149 -1.84 -13.03 -5.47
CA ASP A 149 -2.60 -12.56 -6.63
C ASP A 149 -2.63 -11.03 -6.68
N LEU A 150 -2.53 -10.39 -5.49
CA LEU A 150 -2.44 -8.93 -5.35
C LEU A 150 -1.51 -8.55 -4.20
N VAL A 151 -0.58 -7.65 -4.46
CA VAL A 151 0.30 -7.01 -3.46
C VAL A 151 -0.08 -5.55 -3.35
N ILE A 152 -0.51 -5.11 -2.17
CA ILE A 152 -0.86 -3.71 -1.90
C ILE A 152 0.24 -3.12 -1.02
N LEU A 153 0.82 -2.00 -1.46
CA LEU A 153 1.87 -1.30 -0.74
C LEU A 153 1.33 0.04 -0.21
N GLN A 154 1.25 0.15 1.11
CA GLN A 154 0.93 1.42 1.77
C GLN A 154 2.19 2.26 1.81
N ALA A 155 2.21 3.37 1.08
CA ALA A 155 3.36 4.27 0.99
C ALA A 155 3.12 5.60 1.74
N PRO A 156 4.17 6.33 2.11
CA PRO A 156 4.05 7.68 2.69
C PRO A 156 3.45 8.66 1.69
N PRO A 157 2.97 9.84 2.13
CA PRO A 157 2.42 10.84 1.23
C PRO A 157 3.43 11.32 0.19
N VAL A 158 2.96 11.48 -1.06
CA VAL A 158 3.81 11.80 -2.24
C VAL A 158 4.61 13.09 -2.06
N LEU A 159 4.00 14.13 -1.43
CA LEU A 159 4.66 15.43 -1.23
C LEU A 159 5.54 15.48 0.02
N VAL A 160 5.52 14.46 0.87
CA VAL A 160 6.36 14.39 2.08
C VAL A 160 7.70 13.74 1.76
N ALA A 161 7.69 12.69 0.93
CA ALA A 161 8.90 11.96 0.60
C ALA A 161 8.85 11.42 -0.85
N VAL A 162 9.99 11.37 -1.49
CA VAL A 162 10.16 10.76 -2.82
C VAL A 162 9.87 9.26 -2.83
N ASP A 163 9.83 8.65 -1.66
CA ASP A 163 9.65 7.22 -1.41
C ASP A 163 8.44 6.64 -2.17
N ALA A 164 7.29 7.33 -2.08
CA ALA A 164 6.05 6.87 -2.73
C ALA A 164 6.18 6.85 -4.27
N ALA A 165 6.81 7.88 -4.85
CA ALA A 165 7.00 7.96 -6.30
C ALA A 165 8.04 6.94 -6.79
N ALA A 166 9.15 6.77 -6.07
CA ALA A 166 10.19 5.80 -6.38
C ALA A 166 9.68 4.35 -6.29
N LEU A 167 8.85 4.06 -5.28
CA LEU A 167 8.20 2.76 -5.13
C LEU A 167 7.16 2.51 -6.22
N ALA A 168 6.32 3.51 -6.51
CA ALA A 168 5.27 3.39 -7.52
C ALA A 168 5.82 3.25 -8.94
N ALA A 169 7.00 3.79 -9.24
CA ALA A 169 7.68 3.59 -10.52
C ALA A 169 8.15 2.15 -10.75
N GLN A 170 8.26 1.34 -9.67
CA GLN A 170 8.62 -0.08 -9.73
C GLN A 170 7.39 -1.00 -9.65
N ALA A 171 6.21 -0.45 -9.35
CA ALA A 171 4.95 -1.19 -9.24
C ALA A 171 4.13 -1.13 -10.54
N ASP A 172 3.13 -2.00 -10.65
CA ASP A 172 2.26 -2.04 -11.85
C ASP A 172 1.28 -0.86 -11.91
N GLY A 173 0.94 -0.27 -10.74
CA GLY A 173 0.06 0.89 -10.68
C GLY A 173 -0.01 1.56 -9.32
N MET A 174 -0.61 2.74 -9.31
CA MET A 174 -0.80 3.55 -8.11
C MET A 174 -2.21 4.14 -8.04
N VAL A 175 -2.74 4.24 -6.82
CA VAL A 175 -3.97 4.95 -6.50
C VAL A 175 -3.67 6.02 -5.45
N LEU A 176 -4.18 7.24 -5.66
CA LEU A 176 -4.12 8.30 -4.67
C LEU A 176 -5.33 8.23 -3.72
N SER A 177 -5.06 8.21 -2.42
CA SER A 177 -6.08 8.36 -1.37
C SER A 177 -6.24 9.84 -1.03
N VAL A 178 -7.39 10.41 -1.37
CA VAL A 178 -7.67 11.85 -1.24
C VAL A 178 -8.77 12.05 -0.21
N ARG A 179 -8.51 12.84 0.84
CA ARG A 179 -9.51 13.15 1.86
C ARG A 179 -10.39 14.31 1.39
N SER A 180 -11.70 14.03 1.25
CA SER A 180 -12.71 15.03 0.86
C SER A 180 -12.77 16.19 1.86
N GLY A 181 -12.81 17.40 1.35
CA GLY A 181 -12.85 18.61 2.17
C GLY A 181 -11.58 18.95 2.98
N LYS A 182 -10.55 18.05 2.94
CA LYS A 182 -9.28 18.25 3.68
C LYS A 182 -8.08 18.37 2.74
N THR A 183 -7.97 17.49 1.74
CA THR A 183 -6.87 17.56 0.79
C THR A 183 -7.10 18.70 -0.21
N ARG A 184 -6.24 19.70 -0.19
CA ARG A 184 -6.31 20.85 -1.10
C ARG A 184 -6.00 20.42 -2.53
N ARG A 185 -6.72 21.02 -3.50
CA ARG A 185 -6.57 20.71 -4.93
C ARG A 185 -5.16 20.95 -5.46
N ASP A 186 -4.52 22.04 -5.03
CA ASP A 186 -3.15 22.36 -5.41
C ASP A 186 -2.12 21.28 -4.98
N ARG A 187 -2.38 20.63 -3.84
CA ARG A 187 -1.56 19.49 -3.38
C ARG A 187 -1.75 18.25 -4.26
N ILE A 188 -2.98 17.97 -4.69
CA ILE A 188 -3.26 16.86 -5.60
C ILE A 188 -2.55 17.08 -6.94
N GLU A 189 -2.65 18.29 -7.50
CA GLU A 189 -1.99 18.67 -8.75
C GLU A 189 -0.45 18.59 -8.64
N SER A 190 0.10 19.01 -7.50
CA SER A 190 1.54 18.92 -7.24
C SER A 190 2.02 17.47 -7.11
N ALA A 191 1.27 16.62 -6.41
CA ALA A 191 1.57 15.19 -6.33
C ALA A 191 1.51 14.52 -7.70
N LYS A 192 0.47 14.82 -8.51
CA LYS A 192 0.35 14.31 -9.87
C LYS A 192 1.57 14.66 -10.73
N LYS A 193 2.05 15.91 -10.70
CA LYS A 193 3.25 16.34 -11.44
C LYS A 193 4.51 15.56 -11.03
N ILE A 194 4.64 15.22 -9.74
CA ILE A 194 5.75 14.38 -9.27
C ILE A 194 5.62 12.98 -9.86
N LEU A 195 4.44 12.36 -9.75
CA LEU A 195 4.19 11.01 -10.27
C LEU A 195 4.41 10.91 -11.79
N GLU A 196 3.98 11.92 -12.55
CA GLU A 196 4.23 12.02 -13.99
C GLU A 196 5.74 12.08 -14.32
N ARG A 197 6.53 12.82 -13.52
CA ARG A 197 7.99 12.89 -13.68
C ARG A 197 8.67 11.54 -13.48
N TYR A 198 8.14 10.71 -12.56
CA TYR A 198 8.62 9.36 -12.30
C TYR A 198 7.98 8.30 -13.21
N GLN A 199 7.17 8.73 -14.20
CA GLN A 199 6.46 7.86 -15.14
C GLN A 199 5.57 6.80 -14.44
N VAL A 200 5.01 7.16 -13.29
CA VAL A 200 4.14 6.29 -12.51
C VAL A 200 2.82 6.05 -13.25
N HIS A 201 2.41 4.80 -13.34
CA HIS A 201 1.10 4.43 -13.87
C HIS A 201 0.01 4.75 -12.84
N LEU A 202 -0.50 5.99 -12.86
CA LEU A 202 -1.55 6.45 -11.98
C LEU A 202 -2.92 5.97 -12.47
N LEU A 203 -3.51 4.99 -11.77
CA LEU A 203 -4.83 4.41 -12.10
C LEU A 203 -5.99 5.35 -11.77
N GLY A 204 -5.82 6.21 -10.77
CA GLY A 204 -6.85 7.15 -10.35
C GLY A 204 -6.72 7.62 -8.92
N ALA A 205 -7.82 8.14 -8.38
CA ALA A 205 -7.90 8.59 -7.00
C ALA A 205 -9.18 8.05 -6.33
N VAL A 206 -9.08 7.77 -5.04
CA VAL A 206 -10.20 7.40 -4.16
C VAL A 206 -10.46 8.54 -3.21
N LEU A 207 -11.71 9.01 -3.17
CA LEU A 207 -12.14 10.01 -2.21
C LEU A 207 -12.58 9.31 -0.92
N THR A 208 -12.03 9.78 0.19
CA THR A 208 -12.39 9.34 1.55
C THR A 208 -12.88 10.53 2.38
N ASP A 209 -13.61 10.27 3.43
CA ASP A 209 -14.11 11.30 4.37
C ASP A 209 -13.03 11.73 5.38
#